data_544df6d3dc8953ac5c5b75797a70fdd7
#
_entry.id   544df6d3dc8953ac5c5b75797a70fdd7
#
_cell.length_a   1.000
_cell.length_b   1.000
_cell.length_c   1.000
_cell.angle_alpha   90.00
_cell.angle_beta   90.00
_cell.angle_gamma   90.00
#
_symmetry.space_group_name_H-M   'P 1'
#
loop_
_entity.id
_entity.type
_entity.pdbx_description
1 polymer ?
#
loop_
_entity_poly.entity_id
_entity_poly.type
_entity_poly.pdbx_seq_one_letter_code
_entity_poly.pdbx_strand_id
1 'polypeptide(L)'
;LVGGLILVAIVLLTLTYAIGFHIRTSQAKAVERLKQENAQLASRLQDMSSGVVELKAEVSNLVRKEEMLRVMANLPEVDSDVRAAGIGSLDVDEDLFSSDDVVTEAGRLGMEVHSDIQSLLNQAKFQRESFREIERALANNIEFRDHLPSIPPVDLAQVYVSSVFGYRADPYTGRRRIHKGIDL
;
A
#
# COMPACT_ATOMS: atom_id res chain seq x y z
N LEU A 1 -41.91 -57.19 -32.93
CA LEU A 1 -40.58 -57.21 -32.33
C LEU A 1 -39.68 -56.06 -32.83
N VAL A 2 -39.61 -55.75 -34.12
CA VAL A 2 -38.76 -54.66 -34.72
C VAL A 2 -39.20 -53.26 -34.28
N GLY A 3 -40.50 -52.97 -34.21
CA GLY A 3 -41.02 -51.68 -33.76
C GLY A 3 -40.72 -51.35 -32.31
N GLY A 4 -40.70 -52.35 -31.41
CA GLY A 4 -40.28 -52.14 -30.00
C GLY A 4 -38.80 -51.78 -29.84
N LEU A 5 -37.93 -52.41 -30.64
CA LEU A 5 -36.48 -52.09 -30.66
C LEU A 5 -36.19 -50.65 -31.15
N ILE A 6 -36.93 -50.21 -32.15
CA ILE A 6 -36.80 -48.84 -32.69
C ILE A 6 -37.23 -47.81 -31.63
N LEU A 7 -38.32 -48.07 -30.91
CA LEU A 7 -38.84 -47.20 -29.88
C LEU A 7 -37.85 -47.08 -28.69
N VAL A 8 -37.25 -48.17 -28.23
CA VAL A 8 -36.22 -48.19 -27.21
C VAL A 8 -34.96 -47.41 -27.64
N ALA A 9 -34.53 -47.59 -28.91
CA ALA A 9 -33.39 -46.84 -29.43
C ALA A 9 -33.63 -45.32 -29.46
N ILE A 10 -34.84 -44.90 -29.86
CA ILE A 10 -35.21 -43.46 -29.85
C ILE A 10 -35.23 -42.91 -28.43
N VAL A 11 -35.77 -43.65 -27.44
CA VAL A 11 -35.78 -43.24 -26.04
C VAL A 11 -34.37 -43.10 -25.49
N LEU A 12 -33.48 -44.05 -25.76
CA LEU A 12 -32.09 -43.97 -25.34
C LEU A 12 -31.36 -42.75 -25.98
N LEU A 13 -31.60 -42.48 -27.24
CA LEU A 13 -30.99 -41.39 -27.96
C LEU A 13 -31.49 -40.04 -27.46
N THR A 14 -32.77 -39.90 -27.15
CA THR A 14 -33.32 -38.67 -26.53
C THR A 14 -32.81 -38.47 -25.10
N LEU A 15 -32.66 -39.56 -24.34
CA LEU A 15 -32.13 -39.50 -22.97
C LEU A 15 -30.66 -39.07 -22.95
N THR A 16 -29.83 -39.65 -23.81
CA THR A 16 -28.41 -39.26 -23.93
C THR A 16 -28.25 -37.78 -24.40
N TYR A 17 -29.11 -37.37 -25.34
CA TYR A 17 -29.13 -35.97 -25.77
C TYR A 17 -29.53 -35.01 -24.65
N ALA A 18 -30.59 -35.34 -23.90
CA ALA A 18 -31.06 -34.52 -22.76
C ALA A 18 -30.01 -34.41 -21.64
N ILE A 19 -29.34 -35.53 -21.32
CA ILE A 19 -28.25 -35.56 -20.33
C ILE A 19 -27.07 -34.69 -20.82
N GLY A 20 -26.65 -34.87 -22.07
CA GLY A 20 -25.57 -34.06 -22.66
C GLY A 20 -25.88 -32.58 -22.70
N PHE A 21 -27.12 -32.22 -23.03
CA PHE A 21 -27.57 -30.83 -23.02
C PHE A 21 -27.58 -30.26 -21.60
N HIS A 22 -28.04 -30.99 -20.62
CA HIS A 22 -28.07 -30.53 -19.23
C HIS A 22 -26.66 -30.33 -18.65
N ILE A 23 -25.72 -31.23 -18.94
CA ILE A 23 -24.31 -31.09 -18.54
C ILE A 23 -23.69 -29.84 -19.19
N ARG A 24 -23.88 -29.65 -20.50
CA ARG A 24 -23.33 -28.46 -21.20
C ARG A 24 -23.88 -27.14 -20.65
N THR A 25 -25.18 -27.09 -20.36
CA THR A 25 -25.81 -25.87 -19.81
C THR A 25 -25.36 -25.61 -18.38
N SER A 26 -25.16 -26.62 -17.56
CA SER A 26 -24.63 -26.45 -16.20
C SER A 26 -23.17 -26.01 -16.20
N GLN A 27 -22.34 -26.58 -17.09
CA GLN A 27 -20.95 -26.15 -17.26
C GLN A 27 -20.84 -24.69 -17.78
N ALA A 28 -21.68 -24.29 -18.76
CA ALA A 28 -21.72 -22.92 -19.25
C ALA A 28 -22.08 -21.92 -18.14
N LYS A 29 -23.06 -22.25 -17.29
CA LYS A 29 -23.44 -21.44 -16.13
C LYS A 29 -22.31 -21.35 -15.10
N ALA A 30 -21.59 -22.46 -14.84
CA ALA A 30 -20.45 -22.47 -13.93
C ALA A 30 -19.30 -21.61 -14.45
N VAL A 31 -18.98 -21.67 -15.74
CA VAL A 31 -17.96 -20.82 -16.37
C VAL A 31 -18.34 -19.34 -16.29
N GLU A 32 -19.61 -19.00 -16.57
CA GLU A 32 -20.07 -17.62 -16.50
C GLU A 32 -20.01 -17.09 -15.07
N ARG A 33 -20.40 -17.89 -14.08
CA ARG A 33 -20.26 -17.55 -12.67
C ARG A 33 -18.81 -17.30 -12.27
N LEU A 34 -17.89 -18.19 -12.65
CA LEU A 34 -16.47 -18.05 -12.38
C LEU A 34 -15.89 -16.77 -13.03
N LYS A 35 -16.31 -16.45 -14.25
CA LYS A 35 -15.94 -15.19 -14.90
C LYS A 35 -16.41 -13.97 -14.12
N GLN A 36 -17.65 -14.00 -13.63
CA GLN A 36 -18.20 -12.90 -12.83
C GLN A 36 -17.48 -12.78 -11.49
N GLU A 37 -17.20 -13.90 -10.82
CA GLU A 37 -16.43 -13.92 -9.57
C GLU A 37 -15.00 -13.38 -9.79
N ASN A 38 -14.31 -13.77 -10.87
CA ASN A 38 -13.00 -13.24 -11.22
C ASN A 38 -13.04 -11.73 -11.54
N ALA A 39 -14.05 -11.27 -12.26
CA ALA A 39 -14.20 -9.84 -12.53
C ALA A 39 -14.46 -9.04 -11.25
N GLN A 40 -15.25 -9.57 -10.32
CA GLN A 40 -15.46 -8.95 -9.01
C GLN A 40 -14.19 -8.94 -8.16
N LEU A 41 -13.41 -10.03 -8.19
CA LEU A 41 -12.11 -10.08 -7.50
C LEU A 41 -11.14 -9.04 -8.08
N ALA A 42 -11.03 -8.95 -9.39
CA ALA A 42 -10.19 -7.95 -10.05
C ALA A 42 -10.60 -6.51 -9.66
N SER A 43 -11.90 -6.21 -9.64
CA SER A 43 -12.40 -4.91 -9.19
C SER A 43 -12.04 -4.62 -7.74
N ARG A 44 -12.22 -5.58 -6.84
CA ARG A 44 -11.85 -5.41 -5.41
C ARG A 44 -10.34 -5.21 -5.22
N LEU A 45 -9.52 -5.94 -5.98
CA LEU A 45 -8.07 -5.76 -5.95
C LEU A 45 -7.66 -4.37 -6.48
N GLN A 46 -8.35 -3.87 -7.50
CA GLN A 46 -8.14 -2.51 -8.00
C GLN A 46 -8.48 -1.45 -6.95
N ASP A 47 -9.58 -1.63 -6.22
CA ASP A 47 -9.97 -0.74 -5.12
C ASP A 47 -8.91 -0.79 -3.99
N MET A 48 -8.42 -1.99 -3.64
CA MET A 48 -7.34 -2.16 -2.66
C MET A 48 -6.04 -1.50 -3.14
N SER A 49 -5.67 -1.64 -4.40
CA SER A 49 -4.49 -0.98 -4.99
C SER A 49 -4.59 0.54 -4.85
N SER A 50 -5.76 1.11 -5.10
CA SER A 50 -6.00 2.55 -4.92
C SER A 50 -5.82 2.97 -3.45
N GLY A 51 -6.32 2.18 -2.50
CA GLY A 51 -6.12 2.41 -1.07
C GLY A 51 -4.66 2.32 -0.64
N VAL A 52 -3.90 1.40 -1.23
CA VAL A 52 -2.46 1.27 -0.99
C VAL A 52 -1.69 2.51 -1.49
N VAL A 53 -2.07 3.07 -2.64
CA VAL A 53 -1.47 4.31 -3.15
C VAL A 53 -1.73 5.48 -2.19
N GLU A 54 -2.94 5.61 -1.67
CA GLU A 54 -3.27 6.63 -0.67
C GLU A 54 -2.46 6.43 0.62
N LEU A 55 -2.35 5.20 1.09
CA LEU A 55 -1.56 4.86 2.27
C LEU A 55 -0.07 5.16 2.07
N LYS A 56 0.49 4.88 0.89
CA LYS A 56 1.87 5.27 0.53
C LYS A 56 2.07 6.79 0.63
N ALA A 57 1.12 7.58 0.18
CA ALA A 57 1.18 9.03 0.28
C ALA A 57 1.18 9.49 1.75
N GLU A 58 0.35 8.89 2.60
CA GLU A 58 0.29 9.23 4.03
C GLU A 58 1.58 8.82 4.77
N VAL A 59 2.12 7.64 4.49
CA VAL A 59 3.42 7.22 5.03
C VAL A 59 4.53 8.20 4.61
N SER A 60 4.52 8.68 3.37
CA SER A 60 5.47 9.70 2.90
C SER A 60 5.32 11.04 3.66
N ASN A 61 4.10 11.41 4.03
CA ASN A 61 3.85 12.57 4.87
C ASN A 61 4.41 12.38 6.28
N LEU A 62 4.24 11.18 6.86
CA LEU A 62 4.81 10.83 8.16
C LEU A 62 6.34 10.86 8.14
N VAL A 63 6.97 10.38 7.06
CA VAL A 63 8.44 10.45 6.87
C VAL A 63 8.92 11.89 6.91
N ARG A 64 8.24 12.81 6.20
CA ARG A 64 8.62 14.22 6.24
C ARG A 64 8.48 14.85 7.63
N LYS A 65 7.43 14.50 8.37
CA LYS A 65 7.24 14.96 9.75
C LYS A 65 8.33 14.40 10.68
N GLU A 66 8.67 13.14 10.52
CA GLU A 66 9.72 12.48 11.29
C GLU A 66 11.08 13.14 11.03
N GLU A 67 11.45 13.41 9.76
CA GLU A 67 12.68 14.13 9.41
C GLU A 67 12.77 15.48 10.12
N MET A 68 11.69 16.26 10.12
CA MET A 68 11.64 17.52 10.83
C MET A 68 11.83 17.35 12.34
N LEU A 69 11.18 16.38 12.95
CA LEU A 69 11.28 16.11 14.38
C LEU A 69 12.67 15.61 14.78
N ARG A 70 13.35 14.80 13.95
CA ARG A 70 14.74 14.38 14.18
C ARG A 70 15.68 15.58 14.23
N VAL A 71 15.52 16.52 13.30
CA VAL A 71 16.30 17.74 13.32
C VAL A 71 16.06 18.55 14.61
N MET A 72 14.78 18.68 15.02
CA MET A 72 14.43 19.38 16.27
C MET A 72 14.97 18.67 17.52
N ALA A 73 15.01 17.35 17.50
CA ALA A 73 15.59 16.54 18.57
C ALA A 73 17.13 16.43 18.51
N ASN A 74 17.78 17.10 17.56
CA ASN A 74 19.22 17.04 17.28
C ASN A 74 19.72 15.60 17.04
N LEU A 75 18.88 14.76 16.42
CA LEU A 75 19.22 13.41 16.00
C LEU A 75 19.77 13.42 14.57
N PRO A 76 20.65 12.45 14.22
CA PRO A 76 21.16 12.32 12.86
C PRO A 76 20.04 11.98 11.88
N GLU A 77 20.22 12.37 10.61
CA GLU A 77 19.35 11.95 9.52
C GLU A 77 19.49 10.44 9.30
N VAL A 78 18.37 9.81 8.95
CA VAL A 78 18.35 8.40 8.55
C VAL A 78 18.51 8.32 7.04
N ASP A 79 19.43 7.49 6.59
CA ASP A 79 19.66 7.23 5.18
C ASP A 79 18.38 6.71 4.51
N SER A 80 18.14 7.18 3.29
CA SER A 80 16.96 6.78 2.49
C SER A 80 16.92 5.27 2.24
N ASP A 81 18.07 4.63 2.07
CA ASP A 81 18.17 3.20 1.78
C ASP A 81 17.82 2.37 3.03
N VAL A 82 18.27 2.82 4.22
CA VAL A 82 17.89 2.21 5.50
C VAL A 82 16.39 2.35 5.75
N ARG A 83 15.84 3.50 5.41
CA ARG A 83 14.41 3.79 5.53
C ARG A 83 13.57 2.94 4.58
N ALA A 84 14.03 2.77 3.33
CA ALA A 84 13.35 1.96 2.32
C ALA A 84 13.39 0.45 2.65
N ALA A 85 14.50 -0.03 3.23
CA ALA A 85 14.63 -1.41 3.68
C ALA A 85 13.68 -1.74 4.85
N GLY A 86 13.39 -0.76 5.72
CA GLY A 86 12.54 -0.94 6.90
C GLY A 86 13.15 -1.87 7.94
N ILE A 87 12.31 -2.28 8.91
CA ILE A 87 12.71 -3.25 9.95
C ILE A 87 12.09 -4.61 9.63
N GLY A 88 12.91 -5.57 9.28
CA GLY A 88 12.54 -6.96 9.01
C GLY A 88 12.89 -7.38 7.59
N SER A 89 13.25 -8.65 7.43
CA SER A 89 13.31 -9.26 6.11
C SER A 89 11.90 -9.38 5.54
N LEU A 90 11.79 -9.13 4.26
CA LEU A 90 10.62 -9.56 3.50
C LEU A 90 10.70 -11.09 3.43
N ASP A 91 10.17 -11.79 4.44
CA ASP A 91 9.72 -13.16 4.22
C ASP A 91 8.51 -13.06 3.30
N VAL A 92 8.79 -12.92 2.02
CA VAL A 92 7.78 -13.16 1.00
C VAL A 92 7.54 -14.66 1.09
N ASP A 93 6.41 -15.06 1.65
CA ASP A 93 5.90 -16.41 1.51
C ASP A 93 5.68 -16.63 0.00
N GLU A 94 6.73 -17.09 -0.70
CA GLU A 94 6.67 -17.47 -2.11
C GLU A 94 5.60 -18.55 -2.34
N ASP A 95 5.23 -19.29 -1.28
CA ASP A 95 4.18 -20.30 -1.30
C ASP A 95 2.75 -19.74 -1.32
N LEU A 96 2.55 -18.43 -1.09
CA LEU A 96 1.21 -17.82 -1.03
C LEU A 96 0.54 -17.74 -2.41
N PHE A 97 1.34 -17.76 -3.48
CA PHE A 97 0.83 -17.70 -4.85
C PHE A 97 1.41 -18.85 -5.67
N SER A 98 0.56 -19.78 -6.05
CA SER A 98 0.96 -20.82 -7.00
C SER A 98 1.27 -20.20 -8.37
N SER A 99 2.16 -20.82 -9.13
CA SER A 99 2.51 -20.36 -10.49
C SER A 99 1.31 -20.24 -11.43
N ASP A 100 0.21 -20.96 -11.15
CA ASP A 100 -1.05 -20.88 -11.90
C ASP A 100 -1.85 -19.61 -11.57
N ASP A 101 -1.74 -19.07 -10.34
CA ASP A 101 -2.44 -17.84 -9.94
C ASP A 101 -1.90 -16.61 -10.65
N VAL A 102 -0.60 -16.62 -11.03
CA VAL A 102 0.06 -15.52 -11.75
C VAL A 102 -0.46 -15.32 -13.16
N VAL A 103 -1.04 -16.35 -13.77
CA VAL A 103 -1.54 -16.34 -15.16
C VAL A 103 -2.78 -15.46 -15.31
N THR A 104 -3.46 -15.14 -14.22
CA THR A 104 -4.64 -14.26 -14.24
C THR A 104 -4.30 -12.81 -13.89
N GLU A 105 -5.01 -11.87 -14.49
CA GLU A 105 -4.91 -10.43 -14.15
C GLU A 105 -5.12 -10.19 -12.65
N ALA A 106 -6.09 -10.88 -12.04
CA ALA A 106 -6.36 -10.80 -10.60
C ALA A 106 -5.20 -11.36 -9.77
N GLY A 107 -4.54 -12.44 -10.20
CA GLY A 107 -3.38 -13.00 -9.52
C GLY A 107 -2.20 -12.02 -9.53
N ARG A 108 -1.90 -11.41 -10.68
CA ARG A 108 -0.85 -10.40 -10.81
C ARG A 108 -1.11 -9.19 -9.90
N LEU A 109 -2.32 -8.63 -9.94
CA LEU A 109 -2.72 -7.52 -9.06
C LEU A 109 -2.66 -7.91 -7.58
N GLY A 110 -3.05 -9.13 -7.23
CA GLY A 110 -2.98 -9.66 -5.87
C GLY A 110 -1.55 -9.68 -5.32
N MET A 111 -0.59 -10.14 -6.12
CA MET A 111 0.82 -10.14 -5.72
C MET A 111 1.38 -8.73 -5.58
N GLU A 112 1.05 -7.82 -6.49
CA GLU A 112 1.48 -6.43 -6.43
C GLU A 112 0.97 -5.74 -5.15
N VAL A 113 -0.32 -5.86 -4.86
CA VAL A 113 -0.95 -5.32 -3.65
C VAL A 113 -0.34 -5.95 -2.39
N HIS A 114 -0.11 -7.27 -2.39
CA HIS A 114 0.51 -7.95 -1.26
C HIS A 114 1.93 -7.44 -0.99
N SER A 115 2.77 -7.37 -2.01
CA SER A 115 4.13 -6.84 -1.91
C SER A 115 4.15 -5.39 -1.40
N ASP A 116 3.26 -4.56 -1.91
CA ASP A 116 3.12 -3.17 -1.49
C ASP A 116 2.72 -3.04 0.00
N ILE A 117 1.77 -3.86 0.45
CA ILE A 117 1.35 -3.91 1.86
C ILE A 117 2.51 -4.34 2.76
N GLN A 118 3.28 -5.36 2.38
CA GLN A 118 4.44 -5.80 3.15
C GLN A 118 5.50 -4.70 3.26
N SER A 119 5.80 -4.02 2.16
CA SER A 119 6.70 -2.87 2.15
C SER A 119 6.23 -1.76 3.10
N LEU A 120 4.94 -1.41 3.04
CA LEU A 120 4.35 -0.39 3.92
C LEU A 120 4.39 -0.81 5.39
N LEU A 121 4.14 -2.08 5.71
CA LEU A 121 4.25 -2.61 7.07
C LEU A 121 5.66 -2.47 7.62
N ASN A 122 6.69 -2.77 6.82
CA ASN A 122 8.08 -2.62 7.22
C ASN A 122 8.47 -1.16 7.42
N GLN A 123 8.03 -0.28 6.52
CA GLN A 123 8.20 1.16 6.69
C GLN A 123 7.51 1.68 7.95
N ALA A 124 6.28 1.24 8.22
CA ALA A 124 5.54 1.64 9.42
C ALA A 124 6.20 1.15 10.72
N LYS A 125 6.78 -0.07 10.72
CA LYS A 125 7.56 -0.57 11.86
C LYS A 125 8.79 0.30 12.11
N PHE A 126 9.53 0.62 11.05
CA PHE A 126 10.68 1.51 11.12
C PHE A 126 10.28 2.88 11.66
N GLN A 127 9.23 3.48 11.08
CA GLN A 127 8.71 4.78 11.48
C GLN A 127 8.35 4.84 12.96
N ARG A 128 7.69 3.78 13.46
CA ARG A 128 7.34 3.66 14.88
C ARG A 128 8.57 3.66 15.80
N GLU A 129 9.64 2.96 15.40
CA GLU A 129 10.86 2.93 16.21
C GLU A 129 11.61 4.26 16.15
N SER A 130 11.65 4.90 14.99
CA SER A 130 12.21 6.24 14.82
C SER A 130 11.48 7.29 15.69
N PHE A 131 10.15 7.26 15.74
CA PHE A 131 9.41 8.16 16.63
C PHE A 131 9.68 7.90 18.10
N ARG A 132 9.87 6.64 18.52
CA ARG A 132 10.28 6.32 19.90
C ARG A 132 11.66 6.87 20.24
N GLU A 133 12.60 6.81 19.30
CA GLU A 133 13.93 7.41 19.48
C GLU A 133 13.82 8.94 19.65
N ILE A 134 12.99 9.60 18.82
CA ILE A 134 12.71 11.03 18.91
C ILE A 134 12.09 11.38 20.27
N GLU A 135 11.08 10.63 20.71
CA GLU A 135 10.42 10.83 22.00
C GLU A 135 11.42 10.75 23.15
N ARG A 136 12.31 9.73 23.15
CA ARG A 136 13.38 9.58 24.18
C ARG A 136 14.36 10.74 24.14
N ALA A 137 14.79 11.16 22.95
CA ALA A 137 15.71 12.27 22.82
C ALA A 137 15.11 13.59 23.33
N LEU A 138 13.84 13.84 22.99
CA LEU A 138 13.14 15.03 23.47
C LEU A 138 12.87 14.97 24.98
N ALA A 139 12.54 13.81 25.54
CA ALA A 139 12.31 13.63 26.98
C ALA A 139 13.60 13.85 27.81
N ASN A 140 14.73 13.41 27.27
CA ASN A 140 16.03 13.56 27.94
C ASN A 140 16.64 14.94 27.79
N ASN A 141 16.20 15.71 26.80
CA ASN A 141 16.72 17.06 26.53
C ASN A 141 15.84 18.13 27.17
N ILE A 142 15.91 18.24 28.50
CA ILE A 142 15.15 19.23 29.28
C ILE A 142 15.51 20.65 28.84
N GLU A 143 16.81 20.93 28.63
CA GLU A 143 17.32 22.20 28.19
C GLU A 143 16.78 22.62 26.82
N PHE A 144 16.66 21.66 25.90
CA PHE A 144 16.03 21.90 24.59
C PHE A 144 14.53 22.23 24.71
N ARG A 145 13.80 21.54 25.58
CA ARG A 145 12.38 21.82 25.83
C ARG A 145 12.13 23.23 26.36
N ASP A 146 12.99 23.67 27.26
CA ASP A 146 12.86 24.99 27.87
C ASP A 146 13.17 26.14 26.90
N HIS A 147 13.91 25.83 25.81
CA HIS A 147 14.25 26.78 24.74
C HIS A 147 13.36 26.68 23.50
N LEU A 148 12.34 25.77 23.50
CA LEU A 148 11.39 25.72 22.40
C LEU A 148 10.50 26.96 22.43
N PRO A 149 10.53 27.79 21.36
CA PRO A 149 9.69 28.97 21.29
C PRO A 149 8.21 28.54 21.26
N SER A 150 7.51 28.77 22.37
CA SER A 150 6.07 28.49 22.49
C SER A 150 5.20 29.64 21.99
N ILE A 151 5.81 30.82 21.80
CA ILE A 151 5.14 32.07 21.34
C ILE A 151 5.90 32.59 20.12
N PRO A 152 5.20 33.01 19.06
CA PRO A 152 5.84 33.67 17.93
C PRO A 152 6.63 34.92 18.40
N PRO A 153 7.87 35.16 17.91
CA PRO A 153 8.70 36.27 18.32
C PRO A 153 8.16 37.61 17.84
N VAL A 154 7.19 37.60 16.93
CA VAL A 154 6.56 38.81 16.34
C VAL A 154 5.06 38.56 16.20
N ASP A 155 4.28 39.62 16.13
CA ASP A 155 2.86 39.57 15.86
C ASP A 155 2.64 39.09 14.42
N LEU A 156 2.11 37.84 14.26
CA LEU A 156 1.86 37.23 12.97
C LEU A 156 0.83 37.99 12.12
N ALA A 157 0.07 38.91 12.72
CA ALA A 157 -0.85 39.76 11.97
C ALA A 157 -0.10 40.89 11.20
N GLN A 158 1.14 41.17 11.56
CA GLN A 158 1.95 42.25 10.98
C GLN A 158 3.04 41.76 10.02
N VAL A 159 3.24 40.46 9.91
CA VAL A 159 4.27 39.85 9.06
C VAL A 159 3.69 38.73 8.24
N TYR A 160 4.34 38.37 7.13
CA TYR A 160 4.01 37.17 6.39
C TYR A 160 5.18 36.20 6.41
N VAL A 161 4.88 34.91 6.43
CA VAL A 161 5.89 33.86 6.39
C VAL A 161 6.42 33.72 4.96
N SER A 162 7.66 34.14 4.74
CA SER A 162 8.33 34.05 3.43
C SER A 162 8.99 32.68 3.21
N SER A 163 9.37 32.00 4.29
CA SER A 163 9.88 30.63 4.22
C SER A 163 9.64 29.88 5.53
N VAL A 164 9.24 28.62 5.41
CA VAL A 164 8.98 27.74 6.56
C VAL A 164 10.21 26.92 6.95
N PHE A 165 10.19 26.39 8.17
CA PHE A 165 11.16 25.40 8.65
C PHE A 165 11.08 24.11 7.82
N GLY A 166 12.23 23.49 7.55
CA GLY A 166 12.30 22.21 6.86
C GLY A 166 13.19 22.22 5.62
N TYR A 167 13.11 21.13 4.85
CA TYR A 167 13.89 21.01 3.61
C TYR A 167 13.33 21.89 2.50
N ARG A 168 14.20 22.77 1.97
CA ARG A 168 13.88 23.59 0.79
C ARG A 168 15.07 23.68 -0.17
N ALA A 169 14.83 24.13 -1.38
CA ALA A 169 15.90 24.52 -2.27
C ALA A 169 16.59 25.79 -1.70
N ASP A 170 17.90 25.74 -1.57
CA ASP A 170 18.71 26.89 -1.19
C ASP A 170 18.59 27.97 -2.27
N PRO A 171 18.22 29.22 -1.93
CA PRO A 171 17.97 30.29 -2.92
C PRO A 171 19.21 30.69 -3.71
N TYR A 172 20.42 30.40 -3.22
CA TYR A 172 21.66 30.74 -3.90
C TYR A 172 22.25 29.58 -4.71
N THR A 173 22.13 28.35 -4.21
CA THR A 173 22.78 27.18 -4.82
C THR A 173 21.82 26.25 -5.53
N GLY A 174 20.51 26.37 -5.29
CA GLY A 174 19.47 25.50 -5.81
C GLY A 174 19.45 24.08 -5.20
N ARG A 175 20.41 23.75 -4.32
CA ARG A 175 20.51 22.42 -3.70
C ARG A 175 19.52 22.26 -2.55
N ARG A 176 19.00 21.06 -2.36
CA ARG A 176 18.14 20.73 -1.21
C ARG A 176 18.94 20.92 0.07
N ARG A 177 18.48 21.81 0.96
CA ARG A 177 19.08 22.11 2.24
C ARG A 177 18.01 22.29 3.30
N ILE A 178 18.34 21.90 4.54
CA ILE A 178 17.45 22.17 5.65
C ILE A 178 17.47 23.62 6.05
N HIS A 179 16.30 24.22 6.15
CA HIS A 179 16.09 25.53 6.72
C HIS A 179 15.72 25.36 8.20
N LYS A 180 16.62 25.80 9.11
CA LYS A 180 16.48 25.63 10.56
C LYS A 180 15.70 26.76 11.24
N GLY A 181 14.92 27.53 10.48
CA GLY A 181 14.14 28.65 10.96
C GLY A 181 12.88 28.89 10.15
N ILE A 182 12.19 29.97 10.50
CA ILE A 182 11.07 30.54 9.75
C ILE A 182 11.47 31.97 9.39
N ASP A 183 11.41 32.31 8.10
CA ASP A 183 11.66 33.66 7.63
C ASP A 183 10.32 34.43 7.63
N LEU A 184 10.27 35.54 8.30
CA LEU A 184 9.12 36.43 8.44
C LEU A 184 9.38 37.76 7.75
#